data_25cc95a2bd0087d3995990853edfdf4b
#
_entry.id   25cc95a2bd0087d3995990853edfdf4b
#
_cell.length_a   1.000
_cell.length_b   1.000
_cell.length_c   1.000
_cell.angle_alpha   90.00
_cell.angle_beta   90.00
_cell.angle_gamma   90.00
#
_symmetry.space_group_name_H-M   'P 1'
#
loop_
_entity.id
_entity.type
_entity.pdbx_description
1 polymer ?
#
loop_
_entity_poly.entity_id
_entity_poly.type
_entity_poly.pdbx_seq_one_letter_code
_entity_poly.pdbx_strand_id
1 'polypeptide(L)'
;ALIALIIIILGETVGLWFLLEKLVIPEERMTAAMWVYQCSIIACVVNILSVPYNADIIAHEKMSAFAYISILDVTLKLVIVYLLVVSPIDKLIAYAILTLLVQLLIRYVYTRYCNKHFQESFVEWKHNKPLFKEMLSFAGWSFWGNLAVILYTQGLNMILNIFFGPVVNAARGIAVQVQSAVQQFVSGFQTALNPQITKNYASGDLEQ
;
A
#
# COMPACT_ATOMS: atom_id res chain seq x y z
N ALA A 1 1.88 -11.47 -9.69
CA ALA A 1 1.70 -11.18 -11.11
C ALA A 1 0.22 -11.16 -11.51
N LEU A 2 -0.58 -12.22 -11.26
CA LEU A 2 -1.98 -12.32 -11.67
C LEU A 2 -2.85 -11.21 -11.07
N ILE A 3 -2.73 -10.92 -9.77
CA ILE A 3 -3.45 -9.83 -9.08
C ILE A 3 -3.11 -8.48 -9.71
N ALA A 4 -1.85 -8.22 -10.01
CA ALA A 4 -1.43 -6.99 -10.65
C ALA A 4 -2.07 -6.81 -12.03
N LEU A 5 -2.18 -7.88 -12.81
CA LEU A 5 -2.83 -7.87 -14.12
C LEU A 5 -4.34 -7.60 -13.99
N ILE A 6 -5.02 -8.21 -13.03
CA ILE A 6 -6.44 -7.95 -12.75
C ILE A 6 -6.66 -6.47 -12.41
N ILE A 7 -5.78 -5.88 -11.59
CA ILE A 7 -5.89 -4.47 -11.21
C ILE A 7 -5.68 -3.54 -12.41
N ILE A 8 -4.73 -3.85 -13.30
CA ILE A 8 -4.56 -3.07 -14.52
C ILE A 8 -5.84 -3.15 -15.36
N ILE A 9 -6.36 -4.34 -15.59
CA ILE A 9 -7.58 -4.51 -16.41
C ILE A 9 -8.76 -3.76 -15.78
N LEU A 10 -9.00 -3.92 -14.48
CA LEU A 10 -10.10 -3.22 -13.80
C LEU A 10 -9.89 -1.70 -13.78
N GLY A 11 -8.66 -1.25 -13.58
CA GLY A 11 -8.31 0.16 -13.65
C GLY A 11 -8.58 0.74 -15.03
N GLU A 12 -8.01 0.14 -16.07
CA GLU A 12 -8.14 0.66 -17.45
C GLU A 12 -9.56 0.50 -18.05
N THR A 13 -10.40 -0.34 -17.49
CA THR A 13 -11.79 -0.50 -17.94
C THR A 13 -12.77 0.26 -17.05
N VAL A 14 -13.08 -0.29 -15.89
CA VAL A 14 -14.09 0.26 -14.98
C VAL A 14 -13.64 1.59 -14.36
N GLY A 15 -12.38 1.68 -13.96
CA GLY A 15 -11.85 2.88 -13.32
C GLY A 15 -11.76 4.07 -14.29
N LEU A 16 -11.31 3.82 -15.51
CA LEU A 16 -11.25 4.86 -16.55
C LEU A 16 -12.66 5.33 -16.97
N TRP A 17 -13.60 4.40 -17.14
CA TRP A 17 -14.99 4.74 -17.38
C TRP A 17 -15.57 5.63 -16.24
N PHE A 18 -15.32 5.26 -15.00
CA PHE A 18 -15.77 6.03 -13.84
C PHE A 18 -15.16 7.43 -13.80
N LEU A 19 -13.87 7.56 -14.11
CA LEU A 19 -13.16 8.83 -14.13
C LEU A 19 -13.72 9.77 -15.21
N LEU A 20 -14.04 9.24 -16.39
CA LEU A 20 -14.48 10.03 -17.54
C LEU A 20 -15.97 10.39 -17.49
N GLU A 21 -16.83 9.49 -16.98
CA GLU A 21 -18.28 9.66 -17.07
C GLU A 21 -18.97 10.03 -15.75
N LYS A 22 -18.38 9.68 -14.61
CA LYS A 22 -19.03 9.86 -13.30
C LYS A 22 -18.40 10.96 -12.45
N LEU A 23 -17.12 11.24 -12.61
CA LEU A 23 -16.46 12.27 -11.86
C LEU A 23 -16.64 13.64 -12.52
N VAL A 24 -17.06 14.61 -11.72
CA VAL A 24 -17.17 16.01 -12.14
C VAL A 24 -15.79 16.66 -12.03
N ILE A 25 -15.03 16.61 -13.11
CA ILE A 25 -13.68 17.22 -13.19
C ILE A 25 -13.76 18.42 -14.15
N PRO A 26 -13.25 19.60 -13.77
CA PRO A 26 -13.15 20.73 -14.68
C PRO A 26 -12.34 20.36 -15.95
N GLU A 27 -12.78 20.77 -17.12
CA GLU A 27 -12.14 20.42 -18.41
C GLU A 27 -10.66 20.80 -18.45
N GLU A 28 -10.30 21.94 -17.87
CA GLU A 28 -8.92 22.41 -17.75
C GLU A 28 -8.01 21.46 -16.92
N ARG A 29 -8.60 20.67 -16.04
CA ARG A 29 -7.90 19.75 -15.14
C ARG A 29 -7.96 18.28 -15.58
N MET A 30 -8.68 17.98 -16.64
CA MET A 30 -8.86 16.60 -17.12
C MET A 30 -7.50 15.95 -17.48
N THR A 31 -6.62 16.69 -18.16
CA THR A 31 -5.27 16.20 -18.49
C THR A 31 -4.47 15.85 -17.23
N ALA A 32 -4.50 16.70 -16.22
CA ALA A 32 -3.81 16.45 -14.95
C ALA A 32 -4.41 15.25 -14.22
N ALA A 33 -5.74 15.12 -14.20
CA ALA A 33 -6.42 13.99 -13.60
C ALA A 33 -6.05 12.65 -14.27
N MET A 34 -5.93 12.65 -15.61
CA MET A 34 -5.49 11.48 -16.38
C MET A 34 -4.07 11.05 -16.01
N TRP A 35 -3.12 11.99 -15.92
CA TRP A 35 -1.76 11.69 -15.49
C TRP A 35 -1.70 11.11 -14.08
N VAL A 36 -2.43 11.70 -13.14
CA VAL A 36 -2.52 11.20 -11.76
C VAL A 36 -3.11 9.81 -11.73
N TYR A 37 -4.16 9.58 -12.53
CA TYR A 37 -4.83 8.30 -12.60
C TYR A 37 -3.89 7.19 -13.09
N GLN A 38 -3.22 7.41 -14.22
CA GLN A 38 -2.28 6.44 -14.79
C GLN A 38 -1.08 6.18 -13.85
N CYS A 39 -0.50 7.23 -13.27
CA CYS A 39 0.54 7.10 -12.27
C CYS A 39 0.06 6.28 -11.05
N SER A 40 -1.18 6.45 -10.63
CA SER A 40 -1.75 5.73 -9.47
C SER A 40 -1.95 4.24 -9.76
N ILE A 41 -2.40 3.86 -10.96
CA ILE A 41 -2.50 2.45 -11.37
C ILE A 41 -1.12 1.80 -11.36
N ILE A 42 -0.13 2.44 -12.00
CA ILE A 42 1.25 1.93 -12.03
C ILE A 42 1.81 1.81 -10.61
N ALA A 43 1.61 2.82 -9.78
CA ALA A 43 2.04 2.84 -8.38
C ALA A 43 1.41 1.69 -7.57
N CYS A 44 0.12 1.41 -7.78
CA CYS A 44 -0.58 0.30 -7.15
C CYS A 44 0.04 -1.06 -7.55
N VAL A 45 0.31 -1.24 -8.84
CA VAL A 45 0.99 -2.44 -9.36
C VAL A 45 2.38 -2.60 -8.77
N VAL A 46 3.17 -1.53 -8.72
CA VAL A 46 4.51 -1.54 -8.13
C VAL A 46 4.46 -1.92 -6.65
N ASN A 47 3.50 -1.40 -5.90
CA ASN A 47 3.28 -1.75 -4.50
C ASN A 47 3.00 -3.25 -4.33
N ILE A 48 2.05 -3.81 -5.08
CA ILE A 48 1.69 -5.23 -4.98
C ILE A 48 2.89 -6.13 -5.32
N LEU A 49 3.66 -5.75 -6.34
CA LEU A 49 4.86 -6.49 -6.70
C LEU A 49 6.00 -6.33 -5.68
N SER A 50 5.93 -5.36 -4.78
CA SER A 50 6.91 -5.13 -3.70
C SER A 50 6.59 -5.92 -2.42
N VAL A 51 5.34 -6.36 -2.24
CA VAL A 51 4.88 -7.10 -1.06
C VAL A 51 5.74 -8.33 -0.75
N PRO A 52 6.11 -9.20 -1.70
CA PRO A 52 6.95 -10.36 -1.41
C PRO A 52 8.30 -10.00 -0.83
N TYR A 53 8.98 -8.99 -1.37
CA TYR A 53 10.29 -8.55 -0.88
C TYR A 53 10.22 -7.96 0.53
N ASN A 54 9.14 -7.22 0.82
CA ASN A 54 8.90 -6.71 2.16
C ASN A 54 8.64 -7.87 3.15
N ALA A 55 7.85 -8.86 2.75
CA ALA A 55 7.60 -10.06 3.54
C ALA A 55 8.89 -10.86 3.81
N ASP A 56 9.78 -10.99 2.82
CA ASP A 56 11.08 -11.66 2.97
C ASP A 56 11.94 -10.99 4.06
N ILE A 57 12.04 -9.67 4.06
CA ILE A 57 12.82 -8.93 5.06
C ILE A 57 12.26 -9.14 6.46
N ILE A 58 10.93 -9.13 6.60
CA ILE A 58 10.24 -9.34 7.87
C ILE A 58 10.41 -10.79 8.34
N ALA A 59 10.25 -11.76 7.45
CA ALA A 59 10.41 -13.19 7.76
C ALA A 59 11.82 -13.54 8.24
N HIS A 60 12.84 -12.87 7.70
CA HIS A 60 14.24 -13.02 8.13
C HIS A 60 14.61 -12.14 9.33
N GLU A 61 13.64 -11.51 9.98
CA GLU A 61 13.83 -10.64 11.16
C GLU A 61 14.84 -9.49 10.92
N LYS A 62 15.04 -9.06 9.65
CA LYS A 62 15.96 -7.96 9.31
C LYS A 62 15.29 -6.59 9.50
N MET A 63 14.78 -6.33 10.73
CA MET A 63 14.02 -5.12 11.05
C MET A 63 14.84 -3.84 10.87
N SER A 64 16.16 -3.87 11.03
CA SER A 64 17.02 -2.72 10.77
C SER A 64 16.98 -2.31 9.29
N ALA A 65 17.04 -3.27 8.36
CA ALA A 65 16.93 -2.98 6.93
C ALA A 65 15.55 -2.42 6.57
N PHE A 66 14.48 -3.02 7.13
CA PHE A 66 13.12 -2.51 6.99
C PHE A 66 13.01 -1.07 7.46
N ALA A 67 13.56 -0.74 8.65
CA ALA A 67 13.53 0.61 9.20
C ALA A 67 14.28 1.62 8.32
N TYR A 68 15.50 1.29 7.85
CA TYR A 68 16.27 2.18 6.99
C TYR A 68 15.58 2.46 5.65
N ILE A 69 14.98 1.44 5.02
CA ILE A 69 14.25 1.63 3.76
C ILE A 69 12.97 2.45 4.00
N SER A 70 12.28 2.25 5.13
CA SER A 70 11.11 3.04 5.50
C SER A 70 11.46 4.52 5.77
N ILE A 71 12.58 4.79 6.45
CA ILE A 71 13.07 6.15 6.66
C ILE A 71 13.43 6.80 5.32
N LEU A 72 14.09 6.07 4.42
CA LEU A 72 14.39 6.55 3.08
C LEU A 72 13.13 6.93 2.30
N ASP A 73 12.09 6.08 2.34
CA ASP A 73 10.80 6.35 1.67
C ASP A 73 10.15 7.63 2.20
N VAL A 74 10.05 7.77 3.53
CA VAL A 74 9.47 8.97 4.16
C VAL A 74 10.28 10.21 3.84
N THR A 75 11.60 10.14 3.89
CA THR A 75 12.49 11.27 3.59
C THR A 75 12.34 11.71 2.13
N LEU A 76 12.27 10.77 1.19
CA LEU A 76 12.05 11.08 -0.22
C LEU A 76 10.67 11.72 -0.46
N LYS A 77 9.63 11.23 0.21
CA LYS A 77 8.29 11.84 0.15
C LYS A 77 8.28 13.27 0.71
N LEU A 78 9.03 13.52 1.78
CA LEU A 78 9.19 14.87 2.31
C LEU A 78 9.91 15.79 1.31
N VAL A 79 10.96 15.30 0.66
CA VAL A 79 11.67 16.04 -0.40
C VAL A 79 10.73 16.38 -1.56
N ILE A 80 9.82 15.48 -1.95
CA ILE A 80 8.81 15.78 -2.97
C ILE A 80 7.98 17.00 -2.58
N VAL A 81 7.52 17.08 -1.33
CA VAL A 81 6.70 18.21 -0.86
C VAL A 81 7.45 19.54 -1.02
N TYR A 82 8.74 19.57 -0.68
CA TYR A 82 9.57 20.77 -0.89
C TYR A 82 9.78 21.09 -2.36
N LEU A 83 10.03 20.08 -3.21
CA LEU A 83 10.19 20.27 -4.65
C LEU A 83 8.92 20.83 -5.30
N LEU A 84 7.73 20.46 -4.83
CA LEU A 84 6.46 20.97 -5.33
C LEU A 84 6.26 22.46 -5.07
N VAL A 85 6.87 23.01 -4.02
CA VAL A 85 6.79 24.45 -3.72
C VAL A 85 7.52 25.26 -4.79
N VAL A 86 8.65 24.75 -5.29
CA VAL A 86 9.54 25.41 -6.24
C VAL A 86 9.21 25.06 -7.70
N SER A 87 8.40 24.00 -7.92
CA SER A 87 8.10 23.51 -9.27
C SER A 87 7.30 24.51 -10.11
N PRO A 88 7.75 24.84 -11.34
CA PRO A 88 7.00 25.66 -12.29
C PRO A 88 5.90 24.89 -13.04
N ILE A 89 5.89 23.57 -12.92
CA ILE A 89 4.95 22.66 -13.58
C ILE A 89 3.67 22.53 -12.74
N ASP A 90 2.58 22.07 -13.35
CA ASP A 90 1.36 21.75 -12.60
C ASP A 90 1.69 20.82 -11.41
N LYS A 91 1.42 21.33 -10.21
CA LYS A 91 1.77 20.68 -8.95
C LYS A 91 1.18 19.27 -8.82
N LEU A 92 0.01 19.06 -9.41
CA LEU A 92 -0.68 17.78 -9.35
C LEU A 92 0.03 16.71 -10.20
N ILE A 93 0.42 17.08 -11.43
CA ILE A 93 1.17 16.21 -12.33
C ILE A 93 2.56 15.93 -11.77
N ALA A 94 3.26 16.95 -11.31
CA ALA A 94 4.58 16.82 -10.71
C ALA A 94 4.55 15.89 -9.48
N TYR A 95 3.54 16.05 -8.62
CA TYR A 95 3.35 15.17 -7.45
C TYR A 95 3.15 13.70 -7.84
N ALA A 96 2.30 13.44 -8.82
CA ALA A 96 2.02 12.07 -9.27
C ALA A 96 3.27 11.39 -9.82
N ILE A 97 4.01 12.08 -10.69
CA ILE A 97 5.24 11.55 -11.31
C ILE A 97 6.33 11.33 -10.26
N LEU A 98 6.58 12.32 -9.40
CA LEU A 98 7.62 12.21 -8.37
C LEU A 98 7.31 11.09 -7.37
N THR A 99 6.05 10.94 -6.97
CA THR A 99 5.62 9.85 -6.07
C THR A 99 5.82 8.50 -6.73
N LEU A 100 5.48 8.35 -8.01
CA LEU A 100 5.71 7.13 -8.77
C LEU A 100 7.21 6.81 -8.86
N LEU A 101 8.06 7.80 -9.13
CA LEU A 101 9.51 7.62 -9.18
C LEU A 101 10.07 7.15 -7.84
N VAL A 102 9.63 7.74 -6.73
CA VAL A 102 10.03 7.29 -5.39
C VAL A 102 9.61 5.85 -5.14
N GLN A 103 8.38 5.46 -5.50
CA GLN A 103 7.93 4.08 -5.34
C GLN A 103 8.76 3.09 -6.17
N LEU A 104 9.11 3.44 -7.41
CA LEU A 104 10.00 2.64 -8.25
C LEU A 104 11.39 2.51 -7.64
N LEU A 105 11.93 3.59 -7.09
CA LEU A 105 13.22 3.61 -6.42
C LEU A 105 13.21 2.72 -5.17
N ILE A 106 12.21 2.87 -4.31
CA ILE A 106 12.06 2.06 -3.10
C ILE A 106 11.92 0.58 -3.47
N ARG A 107 11.11 0.25 -4.49
CA ARG A 107 11.03 -1.12 -5.00
C ARG A 107 12.40 -1.64 -5.47
N TYR A 108 13.16 -0.83 -6.22
CA TYR A 108 14.50 -1.21 -6.65
C TYR A 108 15.42 -1.50 -5.45
N VAL A 109 15.38 -0.67 -4.42
CA VAL A 109 16.16 -0.87 -3.18
C VAL A 109 15.76 -2.18 -2.50
N TYR A 110 14.46 -2.46 -2.33
CA TYR A 110 13.96 -3.72 -1.78
C TYR A 110 14.45 -4.92 -2.59
N THR A 111 14.25 -4.90 -3.90
CA THR A 111 14.67 -5.99 -4.78
C THR A 111 16.20 -6.21 -4.72
N ARG A 112 16.98 -5.14 -4.76
CA ARG A 112 18.43 -5.20 -4.69
C ARG A 112 18.93 -5.75 -3.36
N TYR A 113 18.29 -5.34 -2.26
CA TYR A 113 18.61 -5.83 -0.93
C TYR A 113 18.30 -7.32 -0.79
N CYS A 114 17.09 -7.74 -1.15
CA CYS A 114 16.66 -9.12 -1.05
C CYS A 114 17.49 -10.05 -1.93
N ASN A 115 17.71 -9.71 -3.19
CA ASN A 115 18.53 -10.51 -4.11
C ASN A 115 19.99 -10.66 -3.65
N LYS A 116 20.51 -9.69 -2.88
CA LYS A 116 21.88 -9.77 -2.35
C LYS A 116 21.99 -10.64 -1.10
N HIS A 117 20.94 -10.66 -0.26
CA HIS A 117 21.02 -11.27 1.07
C HIS A 117 20.23 -12.59 1.18
N PHE A 118 19.26 -12.83 0.30
CA PHE A 118 18.38 -13.98 0.36
C PHE A 118 18.43 -14.75 -0.97
N GLN A 119 18.83 -16.02 -0.91
CA GLN A 119 18.90 -16.88 -2.09
C GLN A 119 17.51 -17.26 -2.61
N GLU A 120 16.49 -17.17 -1.76
CA GLU A 120 15.10 -17.53 -2.04
C GLU A 120 14.36 -16.44 -2.81
N SER A 121 14.90 -15.22 -2.86
CA SER A 121 14.27 -14.06 -3.56
C SER A 121 14.33 -14.17 -5.08
N PHE A 122 15.01 -15.18 -5.63
CA PHE A 122 15.01 -15.45 -7.07
C PHE A 122 13.67 -16.09 -7.47
N VAL A 123 12.95 -15.42 -8.37
CA VAL A 123 11.66 -15.92 -8.87
C VAL A 123 11.87 -17.16 -9.72
N GLU A 124 11.65 -18.34 -9.16
CA GLU A 124 11.51 -19.57 -9.91
C GLU A 124 10.03 -19.83 -10.23
N TRP A 125 9.71 -20.00 -11.52
CA TRP A 125 8.36 -20.34 -11.97
C TRP A 125 8.07 -21.83 -11.72
N LYS A 126 8.01 -22.24 -10.45
CA LYS A 126 7.58 -23.59 -10.06
C LYS A 126 6.10 -23.55 -9.68
N HIS A 127 5.27 -24.20 -10.47
CA HIS A 127 3.84 -24.30 -10.17
C HIS A 127 3.57 -25.44 -9.19
N ASN A 128 3.46 -25.08 -7.91
CA ASN A 128 3.08 -26.02 -6.85
C ASN A 128 1.59 -25.84 -6.52
N LYS A 129 0.73 -26.71 -7.12
CA LYS A 129 -0.73 -26.63 -6.95
C LYS A 129 -1.21 -26.74 -5.48
N PRO A 130 -0.71 -27.69 -4.64
CA PRO A 130 -1.13 -27.77 -3.25
C PRO A 130 -0.79 -26.52 -2.45
N LEU A 131 0.42 -26.00 -2.57
CA LEU A 131 0.84 -24.74 -1.91
C LEU A 131 -0.01 -23.55 -2.37
N PHE A 132 -0.29 -23.45 -3.67
CA PHE A 132 -1.15 -22.38 -4.21
C PHE A 132 -2.57 -22.44 -3.63
N LYS A 133 -3.14 -23.64 -3.48
CA LYS A 133 -4.47 -23.83 -2.88
C LYS A 133 -4.49 -23.43 -1.41
N GLU A 134 -3.48 -23.77 -0.65
CA GLU A 134 -3.33 -23.40 0.76
C GLU A 134 -3.23 -21.86 0.92
N MET A 135 -2.35 -21.23 0.15
CA MET A 135 -2.20 -19.77 0.13
C MET A 135 -3.50 -19.07 -0.29
N LEU A 136 -4.22 -19.59 -1.28
CA LEU A 136 -5.49 -19.03 -1.74
C LEU A 136 -6.58 -19.16 -0.67
N SER A 137 -6.62 -20.28 0.03
CA SER A 137 -7.56 -20.48 1.16
C SER A 137 -7.27 -19.51 2.29
N PHE A 138 -6.02 -19.36 2.70
CA PHE A 138 -5.61 -18.40 3.72
C PHE A 138 -5.92 -16.95 3.29
N ALA A 139 -5.60 -16.60 2.05
CA ALA A 139 -5.91 -15.27 1.50
C ALA A 139 -7.43 -15.01 1.45
N GLY A 140 -8.22 -16.01 1.12
CA GLY A 140 -9.69 -15.93 1.11
C GLY A 140 -10.27 -15.62 2.50
N TRP A 141 -9.83 -16.32 3.54
CA TRP A 141 -10.26 -16.05 4.91
C TRP A 141 -9.80 -14.67 5.39
N SER A 142 -8.54 -14.30 5.11
CA SER A 142 -8.01 -12.97 5.43
C SER A 142 -8.76 -11.85 4.68
N PHE A 143 -9.19 -12.10 3.44
CA PHE A 143 -9.99 -11.16 2.66
C PHE A 143 -11.31 -10.86 3.35
N TRP A 144 -12.06 -11.86 3.82
CA TRP A 144 -13.32 -11.65 4.51
C TRP A 144 -13.15 -10.86 5.80
N GLY A 145 -12.11 -11.16 6.60
CA GLY A 145 -11.79 -10.39 7.80
C GLY A 145 -11.51 -8.92 7.52
N ASN A 146 -10.65 -8.65 6.53
CA ASN A 146 -10.33 -7.27 6.13
C ASN A 146 -11.52 -6.56 5.49
N LEU A 147 -12.33 -7.25 4.69
CA LEU A 147 -13.54 -6.69 4.11
C LEU A 147 -14.52 -6.21 5.18
N ALA A 148 -14.71 -6.98 6.25
CA ALA A 148 -15.56 -6.58 7.37
C ALA A 148 -15.07 -5.27 8.02
N VAL A 149 -13.76 -5.12 8.22
CA VAL A 149 -13.17 -3.88 8.77
C VAL A 149 -13.37 -2.70 7.82
N ILE A 150 -13.18 -2.90 6.52
CA ILE A 150 -13.40 -1.84 5.50
C ILE A 150 -14.87 -1.45 5.45
N LEU A 151 -15.78 -2.41 5.41
CA LEU A 151 -17.22 -2.14 5.41
C LEU A 151 -17.66 -1.42 6.68
N TYR A 152 -17.12 -1.80 7.84
CA TYR A 152 -17.40 -1.09 9.09
C TYR A 152 -16.91 0.36 9.03
N THR A 153 -15.68 0.62 8.65
CA THR A 153 -15.11 1.97 8.65
C THR A 153 -15.74 2.87 7.59
N GLN A 154 -15.90 2.39 6.36
CA GLN A 154 -16.49 3.15 5.27
C GLN A 154 -18.03 3.25 5.39
N GLY A 155 -18.67 2.16 5.84
CA GLY A 155 -20.11 2.18 6.13
C GLY A 155 -20.48 3.20 7.20
N LEU A 156 -19.67 3.30 8.26
CA LEU A 156 -19.87 4.31 9.30
C LEU A 156 -19.69 5.74 8.75
N ASN A 157 -18.72 5.99 7.86
CA ASN A 157 -18.55 7.28 7.19
C ASN A 157 -19.78 7.61 6.32
N MET A 158 -20.31 6.65 5.60
CA MET A 158 -21.48 6.82 4.75
C MET A 158 -22.74 7.13 5.59
N ILE A 159 -22.98 6.39 6.67
CA ILE A 159 -24.09 6.61 7.59
C ILE A 159 -23.99 8.00 8.22
N LEU A 160 -22.83 8.37 8.73
CA LEU A 160 -22.64 9.70 9.32
C LEU A 160 -22.87 10.83 8.31
N ASN A 161 -22.46 10.65 7.06
CA ASN A 161 -22.70 11.63 6.01
C ASN A 161 -24.19 11.78 5.71
N ILE A 162 -24.92 10.67 5.59
CA ILE A 162 -26.36 10.65 5.28
C ILE A 162 -27.19 11.27 6.41
N PHE A 163 -26.92 10.92 7.67
CA PHE A 163 -27.76 11.34 8.79
C PHE A 163 -27.32 12.67 9.44
N PHE A 164 -26.05 12.98 9.45
CA PHE A 164 -25.50 14.13 10.16
C PHE A 164 -24.79 15.15 9.25
N GLY A 165 -24.70 14.85 7.96
CA GLY A 165 -24.16 15.74 6.95
C GLY A 165 -22.61 15.83 6.94
N PRO A 166 -22.06 16.67 6.03
CA PRO A 166 -20.62 16.70 5.76
C PRO A 166 -19.78 17.27 6.91
N VAL A 167 -20.35 18.14 7.76
CA VAL A 167 -19.61 18.78 8.87
C VAL A 167 -19.17 17.75 9.91
N VAL A 168 -20.08 16.87 10.33
CA VAL A 168 -19.78 15.80 11.29
C VAL A 168 -18.83 14.79 10.69
N ASN A 169 -18.98 14.48 9.41
CA ASN A 169 -18.08 13.58 8.70
C ASN A 169 -16.66 14.16 8.60
N ALA A 170 -16.52 15.47 8.37
CA ALA A 170 -15.22 16.16 8.38
C ALA A 170 -14.56 16.14 9.77
N ALA A 171 -15.32 16.42 10.83
CA ALA A 171 -14.83 16.34 12.21
C ALA A 171 -14.34 14.93 12.56
N ARG A 172 -15.07 13.89 12.14
CA ARG A 172 -14.65 12.50 12.27
C ARG A 172 -13.37 12.23 11.49
N GLY A 173 -13.24 12.78 10.26
CA GLY A 173 -12.03 12.64 9.45
C GLY A 173 -10.79 13.10 10.19
N ILE A 174 -10.86 14.23 10.89
CA ILE A 174 -9.75 14.73 11.73
C ILE A 174 -9.46 13.76 12.89
N ALA A 175 -10.50 13.29 13.59
CA ALA A 175 -10.32 12.32 14.68
C ALA A 175 -9.67 11.02 14.20
N VAL A 176 -10.09 10.51 13.03
CA VAL A 176 -9.50 9.31 12.41
C VAL A 176 -8.04 9.54 12.02
N GLN A 177 -7.65 10.74 11.58
CA GLN A 177 -6.24 11.04 11.30
C GLN A 177 -5.37 10.93 12.56
N VAL A 178 -5.82 11.47 13.68
CA VAL A 178 -5.12 11.34 14.97
C VAL A 178 -5.04 9.88 15.40
N GLN A 179 -6.16 9.15 15.31
CA GLN A 179 -6.19 7.72 15.61
C GLN A 179 -5.21 6.93 14.71
N SER A 180 -5.17 7.24 13.42
CA SER A 180 -4.28 6.57 12.46
C SER A 180 -2.81 6.84 12.77
N ALA A 181 -2.46 8.04 13.21
CA ALA A 181 -1.10 8.36 13.63
C ALA A 181 -0.66 7.50 14.82
N VAL A 182 -1.52 7.38 15.86
CA VAL A 182 -1.26 6.50 17.01
C VAL A 182 -1.18 5.04 16.57
N GLN A 183 -2.11 4.59 15.71
CA GLN A 183 -2.15 3.23 15.20
C GLN A 183 -0.89 2.85 14.42
N GLN A 184 -0.26 3.79 13.74
CA GLN A 184 1.00 3.56 13.03
C GLN A 184 2.15 3.19 13.96
N PHE A 185 2.23 3.80 15.14
CA PHE A 185 3.22 3.41 16.15
C PHE A 185 2.96 1.98 16.64
N VAL A 186 1.71 1.66 16.95
CA VAL A 186 1.31 0.30 17.38
C VAL A 186 1.63 -0.73 16.31
N SER A 187 1.29 -0.45 15.06
CA SER A 187 1.55 -1.35 13.93
C SER A 187 3.03 -1.56 13.67
N GLY A 188 3.85 -0.52 13.82
CA GLY A 188 5.31 -0.63 13.73
C GLY A 188 5.88 -1.59 14.78
N PHE A 189 5.41 -1.47 16.01
CA PHE A 189 5.80 -2.34 17.12
C PHE A 189 5.33 -3.79 16.88
N GLN A 190 4.08 -3.98 16.47
CA GLN A 190 3.54 -5.30 16.14
C GLN A 190 4.31 -5.97 14.99
N THR A 191 4.68 -5.23 13.96
CA THR A 191 5.46 -5.76 12.83
C THR A 191 6.82 -6.28 13.27
N ALA A 192 7.44 -5.66 14.27
CA ALA A 192 8.70 -6.11 14.83
C ALA A 192 8.56 -7.35 15.74
N LEU A 193 7.45 -7.45 16.49
CA LEU A 193 7.22 -8.54 17.45
C LEU A 193 6.60 -9.80 16.83
N ASN A 194 5.71 -9.64 15.86
CA ASN A 194 4.96 -10.75 15.29
C ASN A 194 5.82 -11.93 14.80
N PRO A 195 6.95 -11.73 14.11
CA PRO A 195 7.80 -12.84 13.68
C PRO A 195 8.38 -13.62 14.86
N GLN A 196 8.77 -12.93 15.94
CA GLN A 196 9.34 -13.56 17.14
C GLN A 196 8.29 -14.37 17.88
N ILE A 197 7.08 -13.81 18.08
CA ILE A 197 5.95 -14.51 18.69
C ILE A 197 5.59 -15.77 17.90
N THR A 198 5.50 -15.65 16.58
CA THR A 198 5.17 -16.79 15.71
C THR A 198 6.22 -17.88 15.78
N LYS A 199 7.50 -17.51 15.82
CA LYS A 199 8.62 -18.44 15.92
C LYS A 199 8.62 -19.18 17.26
N ASN A 200 8.48 -18.45 18.39
CA ASN A 200 8.45 -19.04 19.72
C ASN A 200 7.23 -19.97 19.89
N TYR A 201 6.08 -19.56 19.40
CA TYR A 201 4.89 -20.42 19.38
C TYR A 201 5.10 -21.69 18.58
N ALA A 202 5.70 -21.60 17.39
CA ALA A 202 5.98 -22.76 16.53
C ALA A 202 7.05 -23.70 17.11
N SER A 203 7.99 -23.19 17.91
CA SER A 203 9.02 -23.98 18.60
C SER A 203 8.54 -24.59 19.92
N GLY A 204 7.33 -24.22 20.38
CA GLY A 204 6.79 -24.67 21.66
C GLY A 204 7.38 -24.00 22.90
N ASP A 205 8.18 -22.96 22.71
CA ASP A 205 8.77 -22.16 23.78
C ASP A 205 7.79 -21.04 24.19
N LEU A 206 6.98 -21.34 25.21
CA LEU A 206 5.92 -20.45 25.70
C LEU A 206 6.34 -19.65 26.96
N GLU A 207 7.59 -19.81 27.45
CA GLU A 207 8.06 -19.19 28.69
C GLU A 207 8.85 -17.89 28.46
N GLN A 208 8.97 -17.38 27.24
CA GLN A 208 9.64 -16.09 26.92
C GLN A 208 8.65 -14.97 26.60
#